data_5c9f0bb43abfe428d8856782de04307e
#
_entry.id   5c9f0bb43abfe428d8856782de04307e
#
_cell.length_a   1.000
_cell.length_b   1.000
_cell.length_c   1.000
_cell.angle_alpha   90.00
_cell.angle_beta   90.00
_cell.angle_gamma   90.00
#
_symmetry.space_group_name_H-M   'P 1'
#
loop_
_entity.id
_entity.type
_entity.pdbx_description
1 polymer ?
#
loop_
_entity_poly.entity_id
_entity_poly.type
_entity_poly.pdbx_seq_one_letter_code
_entity_poly.pdbx_strand_id
1 'polypeptide(L)'
;MAVRLFKQIFYGSIFLIIIIGLLAFFYFSFKSKPSCFDGKQNQGEEGIDCGGPCSQICFPADFRNIEVTWTKLLNTKSQLILIAKIQNPNSSLASYSFDYEFNILSNGEVLKTIQGKSFIYAEEIKYIEEFVNKDNMNADNLEIKFAIKNVNWVKSQNFSKPKIDLISKDIQLKDDFNYLTGRIKNSDFVSLNNVQILANVYDNKSLISSSKTLIDNIPPAETKNFQIIFPKDIDISKYNLEIVIEAKKQWKKF
;
A
#
# COMPACT_ATOMS: atom_id res chain seq x y z
N MET A 1 -14.55 83.13 -0.24
CA MET A 1 -15.15 81.93 0.30
C MET A 1 -14.65 80.62 -0.40
N ALA A 2 -14.59 80.54 -1.71
CA ALA A 2 -14.23 79.31 -2.48
C ALA A 2 -12.84 78.72 -2.13
N VAL A 3 -11.80 79.57 -1.93
CA VAL A 3 -10.44 79.04 -1.64
C VAL A 3 -10.34 78.40 -0.25
N ARG A 4 -11.14 78.79 0.72
CA ARG A 4 -11.15 78.23 2.06
C ARG A 4 -11.85 76.82 2.04
N LEU A 5 -12.93 76.76 1.30
CA LEU A 5 -13.67 75.48 1.11
C LEU A 5 -12.82 74.43 0.35
N PHE A 6 -12.11 74.88 -0.71
CA PHE A 6 -11.20 74.03 -1.47
C PHE A 6 -10.07 73.44 -0.60
N LYS A 7 -9.42 74.26 0.23
CA LYS A 7 -8.39 73.82 1.17
C LYS A 7 -8.94 72.84 2.20
N GLN A 8 -10.13 73.06 2.71
CA GLN A 8 -10.76 72.10 3.67
C GLN A 8 -11.06 70.78 3.03
N ILE A 9 -11.61 70.72 1.82
CA ILE A 9 -11.87 69.53 1.07
C ILE A 9 -10.54 68.78 0.75
N PHE A 10 -9.53 69.53 0.31
CA PHE A 10 -8.21 68.98 -0.02
C PHE A 10 -7.52 68.32 1.18
N TYR A 11 -7.44 69.01 2.32
CA TYR A 11 -6.86 68.36 3.53
C TYR A 11 -7.73 67.27 4.11
N GLY A 12 -9.05 67.41 4.02
CA GLY A 12 -9.98 66.32 4.42
C GLY A 12 -9.81 65.07 3.59
N SER A 13 -9.61 65.22 2.26
CA SER A 13 -9.38 64.06 1.37
C SER A 13 -8.04 63.38 1.67
N ILE A 14 -6.99 64.12 1.92
CA ILE A 14 -5.68 63.57 2.30
C ILE A 14 -5.80 62.77 3.61
N PHE A 15 -6.48 63.33 4.61
CA PHE A 15 -6.68 62.67 5.89
C PHE A 15 -7.47 61.38 5.75
N LEU A 16 -8.53 61.38 4.92
CA LEU A 16 -9.33 60.21 4.63
C LEU A 16 -8.52 59.11 3.92
N ILE A 17 -7.68 59.47 2.96
CA ILE A 17 -6.79 58.51 2.25
C ILE A 17 -5.80 57.89 3.21
N ILE A 18 -5.23 58.65 4.14
CA ILE A 18 -4.32 58.13 5.16
C ILE A 18 -5.02 57.12 6.07
N ILE A 19 -6.24 57.43 6.53
CA ILE A 19 -7.02 56.50 7.36
C ILE A 19 -7.33 55.22 6.62
N ILE A 20 -7.83 55.31 5.36
CA ILE A 20 -8.11 54.13 4.54
C ILE A 20 -6.84 53.31 4.32
N GLY A 21 -5.70 53.95 4.04
CA GLY A 21 -4.40 53.29 3.90
C GLY A 21 -3.97 52.54 5.16
N LEU A 22 -4.13 53.17 6.34
CA LEU A 22 -3.84 52.54 7.62
C LEU A 22 -4.76 51.34 7.88
N LEU A 23 -6.05 51.51 7.66
CA LEU A 23 -7.02 50.41 7.83
C LEU A 23 -6.72 49.24 6.88
N ALA A 24 -6.40 49.53 5.62
CA ALA A 24 -5.98 48.50 4.66
C ALA A 24 -4.67 47.81 5.09
N PHE A 25 -3.68 48.59 5.54
CA PHE A 25 -2.42 48.04 6.05
C PHE A 25 -2.64 47.11 7.24
N PHE A 26 -3.43 47.53 8.22
CA PHE A 26 -3.78 46.64 9.35
C PHE A 26 -4.55 45.41 8.90
N TYR A 27 -5.54 45.57 8.03
CA TYR A 27 -6.30 44.41 7.51
C TYR A 27 -5.38 43.38 6.85
N PHE A 28 -4.47 43.79 5.95
CA PHE A 28 -3.56 42.87 5.27
C PHE A 28 -2.45 42.35 6.18
N SER A 29 -2.01 43.09 7.18
CA SER A 29 -0.97 42.68 8.14
C SER A 29 -1.48 41.66 9.15
N PHE A 30 -2.76 41.74 9.54
CA PHE A 30 -3.36 40.84 10.51
C PHE A 30 -4.15 39.69 9.87
N LYS A 31 -4.31 39.71 8.53
CA LYS A 31 -4.92 38.55 7.85
C LYS A 31 -4.00 37.34 7.95
N SER A 32 -4.42 36.30 8.67
CA SER A 32 -3.68 35.05 8.77
C SER A 32 -3.38 34.52 7.36
N LYS A 33 -2.11 34.20 7.11
CA LYS A 33 -1.74 33.56 5.84
C LYS A 33 -2.39 32.17 5.80
N PRO A 34 -2.99 31.79 4.66
CA PRO A 34 -3.51 30.44 4.49
C PRO A 34 -2.43 29.41 4.79
N SER A 35 -2.78 28.37 5.54
CA SER A 35 -1.85 27.27 5.86
C SER A 35 -2.62 25.98 5.98
N CYS A 36 -1.96 24.86 5.75
CA CYS A 36 -2.53 23.52 5.89
C CYS A 36 -2.84 23.10 7.34
N PHE A 37 -2.93 24.07 8.27
CA PHE A 37 -3.18 23.84 9.70
C PHE A 37 -3.99 24.99 10.31
N ASP A 38 -4.79 25.70 9.50
CA ASP A 38 -5.55 26.86 9.99
C ASP A 38 -7.05 26.56 10.22
N GLY A 39 -7.47 25.29 10.00
CA GLY A 39 -8.84 24.83 10.19
C GLY A 39 -9.82 25.39 9.15
N LYS A 40 -9.36 25.83 7.99
CA LYS A 40 -10.18 26.40 6.93
C LYS A 40 -9.79 25.82 5.58
N GLN A 41 -10.77 25.48 4.77
CA GLN A 41 -10.53 25.11 3.39
C GLN A 41 -10.20 26.35 2.54
N ASN A 42 -8.95 26.54 2.17
CA ASN A 42 -8.46 27.69 1.37
C ASN A 42 -7.27 27.26 0.49
N GLN A 43 -6.57 28.20 -0.17
CA GLN A 43 -5.37 28.01 -1.00
C GLN A 43 -5.38 26.81 -1.99
N GLY A 44 -6.55 26.31 -2.38
CA GLY A 44 -6.68 25.17 -3.31
C GLY A 44 -6.69 23.80 -2.63
N GLU A 45 -6.97 23.75 -1.34
CA GLU A 45 -7.21 22.52 -0.59
C GLU A 45 -8.46 21.80 -1.07
N GLU A 46 -8.42 20.47 -1.04
CA GLU A 46 -9.57 19.63 -1.41
C GLU A 46 -10.57 19.47 -0.25
N GLY A 47 -10.09 19.57 0.97
CA GLY A 47 -10.84 19.62 2.20
C GLY A 47 -10.15 20.52 3.22
N ILE A 48 -10.67 20.63 4.43
CA ILE A 48 -10.06 21.44 5.49
C ILE A 48 -8.68 20.86 5.82
N ASP A 49 -7.62 21.67 5.65
CA ASP A 49 -6.23 21.32 5.95
C ASP A 49 -5.72 20.06 5.24
N CYS A 50 -6.31 19.67 4.10
CA CYS A 50 -5.91 18.48 3.38
C CYS A 50 -6.08 18.58 1.86
N GLY A 51 -5.28 17.80 1.11
CA GLY A 51 -5.28 17.76 -0.34
C GLY A 51 -4.72 19.01 -1.01
N GLY A 52 -4.72 19.06 -2.33
CA GLY A 52 -4.12 20.16 -3.08
C GLY A 52 -2.65 20.38 -2.74
N PRO A 53 -2.26 21.60 -2.28
CA PRO A 53 -0.88 21.88 -1.89
C PRO A 53 -0.46 21.28 -0.54
N CYS A 54 -1.42 20.74 0.23
CA CYS A 54 -1.15 20.14 1.54
C CYS A 54 -0.58 18.73 1.42
N SER A 55 0.39 18.40 2.26
CA SER A 55 1.01 17.08 2.29
C SER A 55 0.08 15.97 2.79
N GLN A 56 -0.92 16.35 3.60
CA GLN A 56 -1.92 15.43 4.13
C GLN A 56 -3.00 15.18 3.08
N ILE A 57 -3.33 13.91 2.83
CA ILE A 57 -4.46 13.56 1.96
C ILE A 57 -5.79 13.72 2.69
N CYS A 58 -6.83 14.06 1.95
CA CYS A 58 -8.19 14.04 2.48
C CYS A 58 -8.72 12.60 2.48
N PHE A 59 -9.12 12.10 3.65
CA PHE A 59 -9.80 10.81 3.74
C PHE A 59 -11.27 10.96 3.37
N PRO A 60 -11.82 10.07 2.53
CA PRO A 60 -13.24 10.06 2.23
C PRO A 60 -14.07 9.69 3.47
N ALA A 61 -15.36 10.04 3.49
CA ALA A 61 -16.23 9.78 4.65
C ALA A 61 -16.42 8.28 4.94
N ASP A 62 -16.28 7.42 3.92
CA ASP A 62 -16.38 5.96 3.99
C ASP A 62 -15.02 5.27 4.13
N PHE A 63 -13.97 6.03 4.51
CA PHE A 63 -12.64 5.48 4.72
C PHE A 63 -12.63 4.33 5.73
N ARG A 64 -11.93 3.25 5.37
CA ARG A 64 -11.66 2.11 6.24
C ARG A 64 -10.18 1.76 6.22
N ASN A 65 -9.67 1.29 7.34
CA ASN A 65 -8.31 0.76 7.40
C ASN A 65 -8.17 -0.53 6.59
N ILE A 66 -6.91 -0.95 6.32
CA ILE A 66 -6.64 -2.27 5.74
C ILE A 66 -7.16 -3.33 6.72
N GLU A 67 -7.98 -4.23 6.20
CA GLU A 67 -8.61 -5.30 6.97
C GLU A 67 -7.79 -6.58 6.89
N VAL A 68 -7.59 -7.23 8.03
CA VAL A 68 -7.01 -8.59 8.09
C VAL A 68 -8.14 -9.59 8.01
N THR A 69 -8.28 -10.26 6.88
CA THR A 69 -9.36 -11.21 6.64
C THR A 69 -9.16 -12.50 7.44
N TRP A 70 -7.93 -13.03 7.41
CA TRP A 70 -7.51 -14.18 8.21
C TRP A 70 -5.98 -14.29 8.27
N THR A 71 -5.51 -15.04 9.25
CA THR A 71 -4.11 -15.45 9.36
C THR A 71 -4.02 -16.96 9.44
N LYS A 72 -2.96 -17.54 8.91
CA LYS A 72 -2.72 -18.98 8.95
C LYS A 72 -1.24 -19.29 9.13
N LEU A 73 -0.97 -20.27 10.00
CA LEU A 73 0.33 -20.89 10.16
C LEU A 73 0.30 -22.25 9.46
N LEU A 74 1.16 -22.46 8.47
CA LEU A 74 1.39 -23.76 7.89
C LEU A 74 2.69 -24.33 8.44
N ASN A 75 2.59 -25.53 9.01
CA ASN A 75 3.70 -26.22 9.60
C ASN A 75 4.18 -27.32 8.65
N THR A 76 5.25 -27.05 7.88
CA THR A 76 5.87 -28.02 6.98
C THR A 76 7.00 -28.76 7.69
N LYS A 77 7.62 -29.75 7.03
CA LYS A 77 8.74 -30.52 7.62
C LYS A 77 9.95 -29.65 7.98
N SER A 78 10.27 -28.67 7.13
CA SER A 78 11.51 -27.86 7.25
C SER A 78 11.27 -26.44 7.77
N GLN A 79 10.09 -25.88 7.59
CA GLN A 79 9.81 -24.48 7.87
C GLN A 79 8.37 -24.22 8.30
N LEU A 80 8.16 -23.10 8.95
CA LEU A 80 6.86 -22.51 9.20
C LEU A 80 6.58 -21.47 8.09
N ILE A 81 5.36 -21.49 7.56
CA ILE A 81 4.90 -20.46 6.64
C ILE A 81 3.81 -19.65 7.34
N LEU A 82 4.09 -18.38 7.57
CA LEU A 82 3.17 -17.43 8.18
C LEU A 82 2.45 -16.71 7.06
N ILE A 83 1.12 -16.71 7.07
CA ILE A 83 0.33 -16.10 6.00
C ILE A 83 -0.74 -15.22 6.63
N ALA A 84 -0.86 -13.99 6.14
CA ALA A 84 -1.98 -13.11 6.41
C ALA A 84 -2.64 -12.71 5.09
N LYS A 85 -3.95 -12.92 4.99
CA LYS A 85 -4.76 -12.38 3.90
C LYS A 85 -5.34 -11.05 4.35
N ILE A 86 -5.04 -10.01 3.59
CA ILE A 86 -5.47 -8.64 3.88
C ILE A 86 -6.26 -8.08 2.72
N GLN A 87 -7.09 -7.09 3.00
CA GLN A 87 -7.89 -6.39 2.00
C GLN A 87 -7.84 -4.89 2.24
N ASN A 88 -7.66 -4.13 1.17
CA ASN A 88 -7.94 -2.70 1.16
C ASN A 88 -9.36 -2.48 0.65
N PRO A 89 -10.32 -2.08 1.49
CA PRO A 89 -11.70 -1.88 1.08
C PRO A 89 -11.95 -0.56 0.34
N ASN A 90 -10.94 0.33 0.29
CA ASN A 90 -11.09 1.66 -0.29
C ASN A 90 -10.88 1.65 -1.80
N SER A 91 -11.78 2.25 -2.56
CA SER A 91 -11.69 2.38 -4.02
C SER A 91 -10.82 3.56 -4.47
N SER A 92 -10.77 4.63 -3.69
CA SER A 92 -10.06 5.87 -3.99
C SER A 92 -8.66 5.96 -3.37
N LEU A 93 -8.32 5.08 -2.44
CA LEU A 93 -7.07 5.09 -1.69
C LEU A 93 -6.31 3.77 -1.84
N ALA A 94 -5.00 3.89 -2.02
CA ALA A 94 -4.04 2.80 -1.97
C ALA A 94 -3.00 3.10 -0.89
N SER A 95 -2.25 2.11 -0.44
CA SER A 95 -1.10 2.35 0.43
C SER A 95 0.19 2.04 -0.31
N TYR A 96 1.02 3.07 -0.47
CA TYR A 96 2.34 2.94 -1.09
C TYR A 96 3.31 2.13 -0.24
N SER A 97 3.15 2.19 1.09
CA SER A 97 3.90 1.37 2.04
C SER A 97 3.14 1.30 3.36
N PHE A 98 3.24 0.16 4.00
CA PHE A 98 2.87 -0.05 5.39
C PHE A 98 3.86 -1.01 6.04
N ASP A 99 4.02 -0.90 7.34
CA ASP A 99 4.78 -1.85 8.15
C ASP A 99 3.86 -2.97 8.61
N TYR A 100 4.37 -4.21 8.64
CA TYR A 100 3.65 -5.32 9.21
C TYR A 100 4.52 -6.10 10.19
N GLU A 101 3.84 -6.85 11.05
CA GLU A 101 4.48 -7.65 12.06
C GLU A 101 3.72 -8.97 12.26
N PHE A 102 4.45 -10.09 12.19
CA PHE A 102 3.98 -11.40 12.64
C PHE A 102 4.61 -11.70 14.00
N ASN A 103 3.80 -12.06 14.97
CA ASN A 103 4.24 -12.61 16.23
C ASN A 103 3.88 -14.10 16.28
N ILE A 104 4.90 -14.95 16.44
CA ILE A 104 4.72 -16.38 16.68
C ILE A 104 4.64 -16.55 18.19
N LEU A 105 3.55 -17.17 18.67
CA LEU A 105 3.31 -17.41 20.07
C LEU A 105 3.30 -18.90 20.36
N SER A 106 3.71 -19.27 21.56
CA SER A 106 3.48 -20.58 22.17
C SER A 106 2.95 -20.39 23.58
N ASN A 107 1.83 -21.01 23.88
CA ASN A 107 1.14 -20.87 25.18
C ASN A 107 0.89 -19.41 25.59
N GLY A 108 0.66 -18.52 24.62
CA GLY A 108 0.39 -17.09 24.84
C GLY A 108 1.63 -16.20 24.94
N GLU A 109 2.83 -16.76 25.01
CA GLU A 109 4.09 -16.01 25.04
C GLU A 109 4.66 -15.84 23.63
N VAL A 110 5.21 -14.65 23.32
CA VAL A 110 5.83 -14.36 22.03
C VAL A 110 7.20 -15.00 21.94
N LEU A 111 7.35 -15.99 21.07
CA LEU A 111 8.62 -16.67 20.80
C LEU A 111 9.47 -15.90 19.77
N LYS A 112 8.84 -15.36 18.74
CA LYS A 112 9.53 -14.67 17.64
C LYS A 112 8.63 -13.62 17.01
N THR A 113 9.24 -12.50 16.69
CA THR A 113 8.62 -11.42 15.92
C THR A 113 9.32 -11.28 14.58
N ILE A 114 8.55 -11.24 13.49
CA ILE A 114 9.02 -10.98 12.13
C ILE A 114 8.37 -9.69 11.66
N GLN A 115 9.18 -8.75 11.22
CA GLN A 115 8.73 -7.45 10.73
C GLN A 115 9.09 -7.28 9.27
N GLY A 116 8.23 -6.61 8.52
CA GLY A 116 8.46 -6.29 7.14
C GLY A 116 7.68 -5.08 6.66
N LYS A 117 7.86 -4.77 5.38
CA LYS A 117 7.15 -3.69 4.69
C LYS A 117 6.45 -4.23 3.46
N SER A 118 5.25 -3.72 3.22
CA SER A 118 4.50 -4.05 2.01
C SER A 118 3.74 -2.84 1.50
N PHE A 119 2.91 -3.05 0.50
CA PHE A 119 2.04 -2.06 -0.11
C PHE A 119 0.71 -2.75 -0.47
N ILE A 120 -0.33 -1.97 -0.77
CA ILE A 120 -1.60 -2.53 -1.26
C ILE A 120 -2.30 -1.51 -2.16
N TYR A 121 -2.84 -1.98 -3.28
CA TYR A 121 -3.62 -1.16 -4.20
C TYR A 121 -5.05 -0.95 -3.69
N ALA A 122 -5.76 -0.03 -4.32
CA ALA A 122 -7.20 0.16 -4.05
C ALA A 122 -7.96 -1.13 -4.39
N GLU A 123 -8.94 -1.50 -3.54
CA GLU A 123 -9.80 -2.68 -3.70
C GLU A 123 -9.04 -4.01 -3.82
N GLU A 124 -7.76 -4.04 -3.44
CA GLU A 124 -6.93 -5.24 -3.56
C GLU A 124 -7.09 -6.18 -2.37
N ILE A 125 -7.13 -7.48 -2.69
CA ILE A 125 -6.87 -8.57 -1.74
C ILE A 125 -5.42 -8.98 -1.94
N LYS A 126 -4.66 -9.05 -0.85
CA LYS A 126 -3.24 -9.36 -0.86
C LYS A 126 -2.87 -10.39 0.19
N TYR A 127 -1.83 -11.17 -0.11
CA TYR A 127 -1.24 -12.11 0.83
C TYR A 127 0.11 -11.57 1.30
N ILE A 128 0.32 -11.56 2.61
CA ILE A 128 1.62 -11.30 3.21
C ILE A 128 2.14 -12.63 3.72
N GLU A 129 3.33 -13.03 3.28
CA GLU A 129 3.92 -14.33 3.59
C GLU A 129 5.35 -14.22 4.06
N GLU A 130 5.62 -14.93 5.17
CA GLU A 130 6.96 -15.09 5.73
C GLU A 130 7.30 -16.55 5.92
N PHE A 131 8.54 -16.90 5.58
CA PHE A 131 9.09 -18.25 5.71
C PHE A 131 10.10 -18.27 6.83
N VAL A 132 9.88 -19.11 7.82
CA VAL A 132 10.69 -19.17 9.03
C VAL A 132 11.23 -20.59 9.23
N ASN A 133 12.56 -20.73 9.31
CA ASN A 133 13.17 -22.00 9.65
C ASN A 133 12.76 -22.44 11.06
N LYS A 134 12.53 -23.74 11.22
CA LYS A 134 12.10 -24.34 12.49
C LYS A 134 13.23 -24.51 13.52
N ASP A 135 14.46 -24.16 13.17
CA ASP A 135 15.61 -24.36 14.03
C ASP A 135 15.31 -23.88 15.47
N ASN A 136 15.26 -24.82 16.40
CA ASN A 136 14.98 -24.59 17.83
C ASN A 136 13.56 -24.14 18.23
N MET A 137 12.55 -24.28 17.34
CA MET A 137 11.16 -24.06 17.75
C MET A 137 10.45 -25.40 17.98
N ASN A 138 10.07 -25.69 19.23
CA ASN A 138 9.10 -26.74 19.52
C ASN A 138 7.78 -26.33 18.88
N ALA A 139 7.34 -27.11 17.89
CA ALA A 139 6.24 -26.75 16.99
C ALA A 139 4.83 -27.06 17.56
N ASP A 140 4.73 -27.47 18.82
CA ASP A 140 3.46 -27.82 19.42
C ASP A 140 2.76 -26.56 19.94
N ASN A 141 1.48 -26.38 19.59
CA ASN A 141 0.62 -25.26 20.00
C ASN A 141 1.12 -23.86 19.59
N LEU A 142 1.68 -23.75 18.37
CA LEU A 142 2.05 -22.46 17.82
C LEU A 142 0.83 -21.70 17.28
N GLU A 143 0.72 -20.45 17.66
CA GLU A 143 -0.25 -19.48 17.16
C GLU A 143 0.47 -18.31 16.50
N ILE A 144 -0.23 -17.60 15.60
CA ILE A 144 0.28 -16.35 15.03
C ILE A 144 -0.68 -15.20 15.25
N LYS A 145 -0.10 -14.03 15.54
CA LYS A 145 -0.80 -12.74 15.49
C LYS A 145 -0.16 -11.89 14.42
N PHE A 146 -0.98 -11.16 13.67
CA PHE A 146 -0.54 -10.27 12.61
C PHE A 146 -1.07 -8.85 12.88
N ALA A 147 -0.23 -7.86 12.66
CA ALA A 147 -0.58 -6.45 12.82
C ALA A 147 -0.02 -5.61 11.67
N ILE A 148 -0.77 -4.58 11.29
CA ILE A 148 -0.38 -3.57 10.30
C ILE A 148 -0.18 -2.25 11.03
N LYS A 149 0.90 -1.54 10.68
CA LYS A 149 1.29 -0.26 11.31
C LYS A 149 1.76 0.72 10.22
N ASN A 150 1.79 1.99 10.55
CA ASN A 150 2.42 3.05 9.73
C ASN A 150 1.97 3.05 8.26
N VAL A 151 0.65 3.02 8.04
CA VAL A 151 0.08 2.97 6.68
C VAL A 151 0.23 4.33 6.00
N ASN A 152 0.98 4.35 4.89
CA ASN A 152 1.19 5.55 4.08
C ASN A 152 0.17 5.57 2.92
N TRP A 153 -0.96 6.22 3.15
CA TRP A 153 -2.04 6.32 2.20
C TRP A 153 -1.72 7.30 1.07
N VAL A 154 -2.15 6.94 -0.13
CA VAL A 154 -2.05 7.76 -1.33
C VAL A 154 -3.33 7.59 -2.17
N LYS A 155 -3.65 8.57 -3.02
CA LYS A 155 -4.74 8.43 -3.97
C LYS A 155 -4.46 7.27 -4.95
N SER A 156 -5.47 6.45 -5.23
CA SER A 156 -5.34 5.29 -6.13
C SER A 156 -4.88 5.68 -7.55
N GLN A 157 -5.20 6.90 -8.01
CA GLN A 157 -4.73 7.44 -9.28
C GLN A 157 -3.21 7.59 -9.32
N ASN A 158 -2.58 7.88 -8.18
CA ASN A 158 -1.13 8.05 -8.07
C ASN A 158 -0.39 6.74 -7.83
N PHE A 159 -1.10 5.68 -7.45
CA PHE A 159 -0.51 4.37 -7.18
C PHE A 159 -1.48 3.27 -7.63
N SER A 160 -1.42 2.91 -8.90
CA SER A 160 -2.29 1.93 -9.56
C SER A 160 -1.58 0.62 -9.83
N LYS A 161 -2.33 -0.48 -9.75
CA LYS A 161 -1.84 -1.84 -10.02
C LYS A 161 -1.29 -1.95 -11.46
N PRO A 162 -0.10 -2.55 -11.65
CA PRO A 162 0.42 -2.81 -12.99
C PRO A 162 -0.38 -3.89 -13.70
N LYS A 163 -0.36 -3.85 -15.03
CA LYS A 163 -0.97 -4.89 -15.87
C LYS A 163 0.05 -5.99 -16.13
N ILE A 164 -0.18 -7.16 -15.54
CA ILE A 164 0.63 -8.36 -15.73
C ILE A 164 -0.30 -9.50 -16.09
N ASP A 165 -0.04 -10.15 -17.21
CA ASP A 165 -0.84 -11.26 -17.67
C ASP A 165 -0.13 -12.59 -17.42
N LEU A 166 -0.84 -13.55 -16.84
CA LEU A 166 -0.42 -14.95 -16.80
C LEU A 166 -0.74 -15.60 -18.15
N ILE A 167 0.30 -15.90 -18.94
CA ILE A 167 0.14 -16.42 -20.31
C ILE A 167 -0.07 -17.94 -20.29
N SER A 168 0.68 -18.65 -19.45
CA SER A 168 0.57 -20.11 -19.33
C SER A 168 1.01 -20.57 -17.95
N LYS A 169 0.48 -21.71 -17.53
CA LYS A 169 0.94 -22.46 -16.36
C LYS A 169 0.94 -23.95 -16.66
N ASP A 170 1.88 -24.67 -16.09
CA ASP A 170 2.01 -26.10 -16.17
C ASP A 170 2.54 -26.68 -14.86
N ILE A 171 2.11 -27.88 -14.50
CA ILE A 171 2.56 -28.60 -13.31
C ILE A 171 3.36 -29.80 -13.73
N GLN A 172 4.58 -29.91 -13.26
CA GLN A 172 5.48 -31.01 -13.55
C GLN A 172 5.86 -31.69 -12.24
N LEU A 173 5.61 -33.00 -12.18
CA LEU A 173 6.07 -33.85 -11.09
C LEU A 173 7.42 -34.43 -11.49
N LYS A 174 8.47 -34.08 -10.80
CA LYS A 174 9.82 -34.55 -11.09
C LYS A 174 10.58 -34.79 -9.79
N ASP A 175 11.18 -35.98 -9.68
CA ASP A 175 11.99 -36.40 -8.53
C ASP A 175 11.24 -36.22 -7.20
N ASP A 176 11.76 -35.39 -6.31
CA ASP A 176 11.20 -35.15 -4.98
C ASP A 176 10.41 -33.83 -4.86
N PHE A 177 10.13 -33.18 -5.99
CA PHE A 177 9.47 -31.87 -6.01
C PHE A 177 8.36 -31.81 -7.05
N ASN A 178 7.37 -30.97 -6.75
CA ASN A 178 6.41 -30.50 -7.73
C ASN A 178 6.84 -29.12 -8.23
N TYR A 179 6.89 -28.97 -9.54
CA TYR A 179 7.26 -27.72 -10.20
C TYR A 179 6.02 -27.09 -10.82
N LEU A 180 5.65 -25.91 -10.35
CA LEU A 180 4.73 -25.05 -11.08
C LEU A 180 5.56 -24.13 -11.96
N THR A 181 5.45 -24.33 -13.26
CA THR A 181 6.11 -23.49 -14.26
C THR A 181 5.09 -22.64 -15.01
N GLY A 182 5.53 -21.55 -15.60
CA GLY A 182 4.63 -20.71 -16.40
C GLY A 182 5.34 -19.52 -17.02
N ARG A 183 4.53 -18.71 -17.69
CA ARG A 183 4.98 -17.47 -18.32
C ARG A 183 4.09 -16.33 -17.91
N ILE A 184 4.70 -15.19 -17.61
CA ILE A 184 4.01 -13.94 -17.36
C ILE A 184 4.50 -12.89 -18.33
N LYS A 185 3.61 -11.95 -18.71
CA LYS A 185 3.91 -10.83 -19.60
C LYS A 185 3.65 -9.52 -18.87
N ASN A 186 4.60 -8.62 -18.95
CA ASN A 186 4.39 -7.23 -18.55
C ASN A 186 3.59 -6.52 -19.65
N SER A 187 2.32 -6.28 -19.42
CA SER A 187 1.43 -5.53 -20.33
C SER A 187 1.27 -4.07 -19.92
N ASP A 188 2.12 -3.60 -19.01
CA ASP A 188 2.23 -2.18 -18.65
C ASP A 188 3.27 -1.46 -19.51
N PHE A 189 3.26 -0.12 -19.47
CA PHE A 189 4.17 0.75 -20.23
C PHE A 189 5.50 1.03 -19.49
N VAL A 190 5.66 0.54 -18.27
CA VAL A 190 6.86 0.73 -17.44
C VAL A 190 7.49 -0.61 -17.09
N SER A 191 8.79 -0.61 -16.83
CA SER A 191 9.47 -1.80 -16.29
C SER A 191 8.98 -2.10 -14.89
N LEU A 192 8.81 -3.38 -14.60
CA LEU A 192 8.40 -3.89 -13.30
C LEU A 192 9.57 -4.59 -12.64
N ASN A 193 9.88 -4.20 -11.41
CA ASN A 193 10.96 -4.82 -10.65
C ASN A 193 10.40 -5.59 -9.45
N ASN A 194 11.16 -6.61 -9.03
CA ASN A 194 10.80 -7.45 -7.89
C ASN A 194 9.36 -8.00 -8.02
N VAL A 195 9.06 -8.56 -9.19
CA VAL A 195 7.77 -9.17 -9.46
C VAL A 195 7.68 -10.48 -8.68
N GLN A 196 6.85 -10.51 -7.66
CA GLN A 196 6.60 -11.70 -6.86
C GLN A 196 5.47 -12.51 -7.47
N ILE A 197 5.69 -13.81 -7.62
CA ILE A 197 4.67 -14.75 -8.04
C ILE A 197 4.46 -15.72 -6.90
N LEU A 198 3.27 -15.69 -6.34
CA LEU A 198 2.83 -16.52 -5.24
C LEU A 198 1.89 -17.59 -5.75
N ALA A 199 2.02 -18.79 -5.26
CA ALA A 199 1.11 -19.90 -5.57
C ALA A 199 0.59 -20.53 -4.28
N ASN A 200 -0.70 -20.40 -4.06
CA ASN A 200 -1.45 -20.93 -2.94
C ASN A 200 -2.18 -22.20 -3.37
N VAL A 201 -2.03 -23.27 -2.61
CA VAL A 201 -2.66 -24.57 -2.84
C VAL A 201 -3.79 -24.77 -1.84
N TYR A 202 -5.00 -24.99 -2.34
CA TYR A 202 -6.20 -25.15 -1.52
C TYR A 202 -6.81 -26.54 -1.68
N ASP A 203 -7.05 -27.20 -0.57
CA ASP A 203 -7.98 -28.34 -0.50
C ASP A 203 -9.36 -27.76 -0.14
N ASN A 204 -10.26 -27.76 -1.13
CA ASN A 204 -11.54 -27.07 -1.05
C ASN A 204 -11.35 -25.57 -0.72
N LYS A 205 -11.62 -25.17 0.52
CA LYS A 205 -11.45 -23.79 1.02
C LYS A 205 -10.28 -23.64 1.99
N SER A 206 -9.58 -24.74 2.31
CA SER A 206 -8.48 -24.74 3.25
C SER A 206 -7.16 -24.58 2.52
N LEU A 207 -6.40 -23.52 2.82
CA LEU A 207 -5.04 -23.37 2.33
C LEU A 207 -4.16 -24.44 2.97
N ILE A 208 -3.53 -25.29 2.16
CA ILE A 208 -2.70 -26.43 2.62
C ILE A 208 -1.22 -26.25 2.33
N SER A 209 -0.87 -25.44 1.34
CA SER A 209 0.51 -25.10 1.02
C SER A 209 0.60 -23.76 0.33
N SER A 210 1.76 -23.15 0.42
CA SER A 210 2.10 -21.91 -0.30
C SER A 210 3.57 -21.90 -0.66
N SER A 211 3.91 -21.32 -1.80
CA SER A 211 5.29 -21.10 -2.24
C SER A 211 5.35 -19.92 -3.18
N LYS A 212 6.52 -19.30 -3.29
CA LYS A 212 6.71 -18.10 -4.12
C LYS A 212 8.04 -18.11 -4.86
N THR A 213 8.08 -17.32 -5.92
CA THR A 213 9.31 -16.98 -6.66
C THR A 213 9.35 -15.50 -6.96
N LEU A 214 10.52 -14.99 -7.26
CA LEU A 214 10.77 -13.59 -7.56
C LEU A 214 11.42 -13.47 -8.95
N ILE A 215 10.97 -12.50 -9.74
CA ILE A 215 11.61 -12.08 -10.99
C ILE A 215 12.10 -10.65 -10.82
N ASP A 216 13.39 -10.43 -11.00
CA ASP A 216 14.02 -9.15 -10.68
C ASP A 216 13.51 -8.00 -11.53
N ASN A 217 13.38 -8.22 -12.85
CA ASN A 217 12.95 -7.18 -13.79
C ASN A 217 12.21 -7.75 -15.00
N ILE A 218 11.10 -7.11 -15.37
CA ILE A 218 10.36 -7.39 -16.60
C ILE A 218 10.14 -6.07 -17.34
N PRO A 219 10.86 -5.80 -18.41
CA PRO A 219 10.62 -4.64 -19.29
C PRO A 219 9.20 -4.61 -19.89
N PRO A 220 8.72 -3.44 -20.37
CA PRO A 220 7.44 -3.34 -21.06
C PRO A 220 7.31 -4.34 -22.22
N ALA A 221 6.14 -4.95 -22.35
CA ALA A 221 5.77 -5.94 -23.37
C ALA A 221 6.59 -7.25 -23.36
N GLU A 222 7.56 -7.40 -22.44
CA GLU A 222 8.38 -8.62 -22.32
C GLU A 222 7.64 -9.74 -21.60
N THR A 223 7.95 -10.97 -22.00
CA THR A 223 7.48 -12.20 -21.35
C THR A 223 8.62 -12.88 -20.63
N LYS A 224 8.40 -13.27 -19.38
CA LYS A 224 9.36 -14.03 -18.56
C LYS A 224 8.79 -15.37 -18.13
N ASN A 225 9.64 -16.38 -18.08
CA ASN A 225 9.33 -17.65 -17.47
C ASN A 225 9.49 -17.57 -15.97
N PHE A 226 8.67 -18.32 -15.23
CA PHE A 226 8.82 -18.51 -13.81
C PHE A 226 8.73 -19.98 -13.44
N GLN A 227 9.29 -20.31 -12.27
CA GLN A 227 9.20 -21.62 -11.64
C GLN A 227 9.02 -21.45 -10.15
N ILE A 228 8.03 -22.15 -9.60
CA ILE A 228 7.78 -22.26 -8.17
C ILE A 228 7.91 -23.73 -7.79
N ILE A 229 8.59 -23.99 -6.68
CA ILE A 229 8.88 -25.34 -6.21
C ILE A 229 8.04 -25.64 -4.98
N PHE A 230 7.41 -26.81 -4.98
CA PHE A 230 6.68 -27.35 -3.83
C PHE A 230 7.28 -28.69 -3.43
N PRO A 231 7.30 -29.03 -2.12
CA PRO A 231 7.69 -30.36 -1.66
C PRO A 231 6.79 -31.47 -2.24
N LYS A 232 7.32 -32.67 -2.41
CA LYS A 232 6.59 -33.83 -3.01
C LYS A 232 5.46 -34.37 -2.14
N ASP A 233 5.50 -34.10 -0.85
CA ASP A 233 4.48 -34.56 0.11
C ASP A 233 3.07 -34.03 -0.18
N ILE A 234 2.96 -33.03 -1.03
CA ILE A 234 1.69 -32.44 -1.51
C ILE A 234 1.67 -32.54 -3.04
N ASP A 235 0.89 -33.44 -3.61
CA ASP A 235 0.66 -33.49 -5.06
C ASP A 235 -0.26 -32.33 -5.47
N ILE A 236 0.34 -31.21 -5.84
CA ILE A 236 -0.37 -29.97 -6.16
C ILE A 236 -1.31 -30.09 -7.37
N SER A 237 -1.16 -31.14 -8.20
CA SER A 237 -2.04 -31.36 -9.36
C SER A 237 -3.47 -31.78 -8.97
N LYS A 238 -3.66 -32.24 -7.74
CA LYS A 238 -4.95 -32.71 -7.21
C LYS A 238 -5.77 -31.61 -6.53
N TYR A 239 -5.19 -30.41 -6.38
CA TYR A 239 -5.76 -29.34 -5.58
C TYR A 239 -6.02 -28.09 -6.39
N ASN A 240 -6.81 -27.18 -5.84
CA ASN A 240 -7.04 -25.87 -6.43
C ASN A 240 -5.82 -24.98 -6.24
N LEU A 241 -5.32 -24.42 -7.33
CA LEU A 241 -4.15 -23.55 -7.35
C LEU A 241 -4.55 -22.11 -7.66
N GLU A 242 -4.30 -21.20 -6.71
CA GLU A 242 -4.42 -19.76 -6.87
C GLU A 242 -3.03 -19.18 -7.12
N ILE A 243 -2.85 -18.50 -8.26
CA ILE A 243 -1.62 -17.79 -8.59
C ILE A 243 -1.87 -16.31 -8.44
N VAL A 244 -1.08 -15.67 -7.59
CA VAL A 244 -1.12 -14.22 -7.36
C VAL A 244 0.18 -13.61 -7.85
N ILE A 245 0.07 -12.58 -8.70
CA ILE A 245 1.22 -11.89 -9.25
C ILE A 245 1.22 -10.48 -8.68
N GLU A 246 2.30 -10.12 -8.03
CA GLU A 246 2.46 -8.83 -7.36
C GLU A 246 3.69 -8.10 -7.89
N ALA A 247 3.53 -6.85 -8.22
CA ALA A 247 4.61 -5.98 -8.61
C ALA A 247 4.31 -4.55 -8.19
N LYS A 248 5.36 -3.76 -8.01
CA LYS A 248 5.27 -2.33 -7.73
C LYS A 248 5.84 -1.56 -8.92
N LYS A 249 5.06 -0.63 -9.46
CA LYS A 249 5.58 0.28 -10.49
C LYS A 249 6.69 1.14 -9.90
N GLN A 250 7.81 1.23 -10.59
CA GLN A 250 8.81 2.22 -10.22
C GLN A 250 8.34 3.61 -10.68
N TRP A 251 8.05 4.47 -9.73
CA TRP A 251 7.91 5.89 -10.01
C TRP A 251 9.31 6.50 -10.13
N LYS A 252 9.65 7.00 -11.31
CA LYS A 252 10.76 7.95 -11.40
C LYS A 252 10.33 9.17 -10.57
N LYS A 253 11.06 9.43 -9.49
CA LYS A 253 10.98 10.76 -8.86
C LYS A 253 11.47 11.75 -9.93
N PHE A 254 10.57 12.58 -10.42
CA PHE A 254 10.92 13.76 -11.21
C PHE A 254 11.44 14.83 -10.27
#